data_9265601e4a56ef4c3f1eb1ae81ce4ee6
#
_entry.id   9265601e4a56ef4c3f1eb1ae81ce4ee6
#
_cell.length_a   1.000
_cell.length_b   1.000
_cell.length_c   1.000
_cell.angle_alpha   90.00
_cell.angle_beta   90.00
_cell.angle_gamma   90.00
#
_symmetry.space_group_name_H-M   'P 1'
#
loop_
_entity.id
_entity.type
_entity.pdbx_description
1 polymer ?
#
loop_
_entity_poly.entity_id
_entity_poly.type
_entity_poly.pdbx_seq_one_letter_code
_entity_poly.pdbx_strand_id
1 'polypeptide(L)'
;SLNDSELIVRLNDKTPEKRLAALDALLAAETDKPAKRHNDANNHIHTIYSFSPYSPTKAAYMAYTSGLTSAGIMDHDSVSGAKEFKAACAMLGLGSTCGVEVRAKFDKGFGKINHPDQKDCIYMAAPGIPAQNIDKLNDYLYFYRKKRNERNAKMCELITGKFGKFGIALDFEKDVYPLSMAKEGGSITERHLLYALALKLASRFGRTETLVEFLGNDLGLSVSDKIKKYLLD
;
A
#
# COMPACT_ATOMS: atom_id res chain seq x y z
N SER A 1 -17.85 -26.18 0.32
CA SER A 1 -17.68 -24.89 -0.36
C SER A 1 -17.37 -23.83 0.68
N LEU A 2 -16.48 -22.90 0.35
CA LEU A 2 -16.20 -21.73 1.17
C LEU A 2 -17.43 -20.80 1.13
N ASN A 3 -17.68 -20.08 2.22
CA ASN A 3 -18.68 -19.03 2.23
C ASN A 3 -18.10 -17.71 1.65
N ASP A 4 -18.99 -16.75 1.35
CA ASP A 4 -18.59 -15.48 0.71
C ASP A 4 -17.59 -14.69 1.53
N SER A 5 -17.74 -14.65 2.86
CA SER A 5 -16.81 -13.96 3.75
C SER A 5 -15.40 -14.56 3.67
N GLU A 6 -15.29 -15.88 3.58
CA GLU A 6 -14.01 -16.57 3.39
C GLU A 6 -13.40 -16.29 2.01
N LEU A 7 -14.24 -16.27 0.96
CA LEU A 7 -13.80 -15.93 -0.39
C LEU A 7 -13.31 -14.47 -0.47
N ILE A 8 -14.02 -13.52 0.17
CA ILE A 8 -13.61 -12.12 0.25
C ILE A 8 -12.25 -11.94 0.96
N VAL A 9 -11.98 -12.74 2.01
CA VAL A 9 -10.65 -12.77 2.65
C VAL A 9 -9.57 -13.26 1.66
N ARG A 10 -9.89 -14.29 0.87
CA ARG A 10 -8.98 -14.89 -0.11
C ARG A 10 -8.67 -14.01 -1.32
N LEU A 11 -9.40 -12.92 -1.53
CA LEU A 11 -9.02 -11.89 -2.50
C LEU A 11 -7.68 -11.22 -2.14
N ASN A 12 -7.17 -11.41 -0.93
CA ASN A 12 -5.84 -11.02 -0.47
C ASN A 12 -4.87 -12.21 -0.30
N ASP A 13 -5.14 -13.35 -0.90
CA ASP A 13 -4.26 -14.54 -0.82
C ASP A 13 -2.86 -14.23 -1.40
N LYS A 14 -1.90 -15.13 -1.17
CA LYS A 14 -0.47 -14.89 -1.43
C LYS A 14 -0.13 -14.66 -2.90
N THR A 15 -0.85 -15.30 -3.83
CA THR A 15 -0.52 -15.21 -5.27
C THR A 15 -1.67 -14.67 -6.10
N PRO A 16 -1.39 -13.98 -7.22
CA PRO A 16 -2.42 -13.48 -8.13
C PRO A 16 -3.41 -14.55 -8.58
N GLU A 17 -2.93 -15.76 -8.90
CA GLU A 17 -3.76 -16.88 -9.38
C GLU A 17 -4.80 -17.27 -8.33
N LYS A 18 -4.39 -17.38 -7.05
CA LYS A 18 -5.31 -17.71 -5.95
C LYS A 18 -6.32 -16.59 -5.71
N ARG A 19 -5.90 -15.35 -5.83
CA ARG A 19 -6.78 -14.18 -5.68
C ARG A 19 -7.83 -14.13 -6.79
N LEU A 20 -7.41 -14.32 -8.05
CA LEU A 20 -8.32 -14.36 -9.20
C LEU A 20 -9.27 -15.57 -9.15
N ALA A 21 -8.79 -16.73 -8.70
CA ALA A 21 -9.65 -17.89 -8.50
C ALA A 21 -10.71 -17.66 -7.39
N ALA A 22 -10.36 -16.96 -6.33
CA ALA A 22 -11.32 -16.57 -5.29
C ALA A 22 -12.37 -15.59 -5.84
N LEU A 23 -11.96 -14.66 -6.70
CA LEU A 23 -12.89 -13.75 -7.38
C LEU A 23 -13.84 -14.49 -8.31
N ASP A 24 -13.34 -15.44 -9.08
CA ASP A 24 -14.16 -16.29 -9.96
C ASP A 24 -15.23 -17.04 -9.16
N ALA A 25 -14.85 -17.63 -8.02
CA ALA A 25 -15.77 -18.30 -7.12
C ALA A 25 -16.84 -17.37 -6.54
N LEU A 26 -16.48 -16.14 -6.17
CA LEU A 26 -17.44 -15.12 -5.72
C LEU A 26 -18.45 -14.74 -6.81
N LEU A 27 -17.96 -14.57 -8.03
CA LEU A 27 -18.84 -14.23 -9.17
C LEU A 27 -19.80 -15.37 -9.50
N ALA A 28 -19.36 -16.64 -9.39
CA ALA A 28 -20.21 -17.80 -9.58
C ALA A 28 -21.29 -17.93 -8.49
N ALA A 29 -21.04 -17.44 -7.28
CA ALA A 29 -22.01 -17.42 -6.19
C ALA A 29 -23.09 -16.32 -6.34
N GLU A 30 -22.93 -15.40 -7.27
CA GLU A 30 -23.85 -14.27 -7.59
C GLU A 30 -24.19 -13.32 -6.41
N THR A 31 -23.41 -13.32 -5.33
CA THR A 31 -23.83 -12.77 -4.04
C THR A 31 -23.65 -11.29 -3.86
N ASP A 32 -22.64 -10.65 -4.42
CA ASP A 32 -22.32 -9.24 -4.14
C ASP A 32 -22.39 -8.32 -5.39
N LYS A 33 -23.54 -8.31 -6.04
CA LYS A 33 -23.79 -7.30 -7.09
C LYS A 33 -24.05 -5.93 -6.43
N PRO A 34 -23.43 -4.84 -6.92
CA PRO A 34 -23.74 -3.51 -6.38
C PRO A 34 -25.23 -3.20 -6.57
N ALA A 35 -25.87 -2.73 -5.52
CA ALA A 35 -27.30 -2.38 -5.54
C ALA A 35 -27.62 -1.32 -6.61
N LYS A 36 -26.66 -0.45 -6.94
CA LYS A 36 -26.73 0.57 -7.98
C LYS A 36 -25.34 0.84 -8.54
N ARG A 37 -25.21 0.88 -9.87
CA ARG A 37 -24.01 1.42 -10.51
C ARG A 37 -24.13 2.94 -10.64
N HIS A 38 -23.06 3.63 -10.26
CA HIS A 38 -22.90 5.06 -10.41
C HIS A 38 -22.03 5.35 -11.64
N ASN A 39 -22.26 6.46 -12.33
CA ASN A 39 -21.39 6.88 -13.43
C ASN A 39 -20.12 7.57 -12.89
N ASP A 40 -19.48 6.92 -11.91
CA ASP A 40 -18.32 7.41 -11.20
C ASP A 40 -17.09 6.53 -11.48
N ALA A 41 -15.92 7.13 -11.35
CA ALA A 41 -14.62 6.48 -11.53
C ALA A 41 -13.68 6.84 -10.38
N ASN A 42 -12.84 5.90 -9.98
CA ASN A 42 -11.70 6.16 -9.13
C ASN A 42 -10.43 5.66 -9.83
N ASN A 43 -9.65 6.58 -10.40
CA ASN A 43 -8.44 6.27 -11.15
C ASN A 43 -7.15 6.39 -10.30
N HIS A 44 -7.25 6.43 -8.96
CA HIS A 44 -6.10 6.56 -8.05
C HIS A 44 -6.24 5.61 -6.86
N ILE A 45 -6.00 4.31 -7.11
CA ILE A 45 -6.11 3.26 -6.09
C ILE A 45 -4.75 2.63 -5.85
N HIS A 46 -4.27 2.72 -4.61
CA HIS A 46 -3.06 2.03 -4.15
C HIS A 46 -3.35 0.61 -3.71
N THR A 47 -2.38 -0.30 -3.95
CA THR A 47 -2.47 -1.70 -3.58
C THR A 47 -1.32 -2.13 -2.68
N ILE A 48 -1.26 -3.42 -2.34
CA ILE A 48 -0.13 -4.01 -1.59
C ILE A 48 1.23 -3.76 -2.24
N TYR A 49 1.28 -3.37 -3.53
CA TYR A 49 2.52 -3.03 -4.22
C TYR A 49 3.11 -1.67 -3.81
N SER A 50 2.38 -0.86 -3.02
CA SER A 50 2.89 0.40 -2.45
C SER A 50 2.40 0.74 -1.04
N PHE A 51 1.94 -0.20 -0.28
CA PHE A 51 1.35 -0.08 1.05
C PHE A 51 -0.15 0.23 1.06
N SER A 52 -0.93 -0.80 0.90
CA SER A 52 -2.38 -0.82 1.10
C SER A 52 -2.76 -2.18 1.68
N PRO A 53 -3.88 -2.32 2.38
CA PRO A 53 -4.37 -3.61 2.83
C PRO A 53 -5.00 -4.45 1.70
N TYR A 54 -5.09 -3.91 0.48
CA TYR A 54 -5.77 -4.54 -0.64
C TYR A 54 -4.80 -5.02 -1.70
N SER A 55 -4.93 -6.29 -2.09
CA SER A 55 -4.36 -6.78 -3.34
C SER A 55 -5.00 -6.08 -4.55
N PRO A 56 -4.40 -6.14 -5.74
CA PRO A 56 -5.05 -5.63 -6.95
C PRO A 56 -6.44 -6.23 -7.19
N THR A 57 -6.61 -7.54 -6.98
CA THR A 57 -7.91 -8.22 -7.11
C THR A 57 -8.91 -7.72 -6.07
N LYS A 58 -8.51 -7.58 -4.81
CA LYS A 58 -9.37 -7.04 -3.75
C LYS A 58 -9.75 -5.59 -4.02
N ALA A 59 -8.83 -4.77 -4.49
CA ALA A 59 -9.09 -3.37 -4.84
C ALA A 59 -10.11 -3.25 -5.98
N ALA A 60 -9.99 -4.07 -7.03
CA ALA A 60 -10.97 -4.12 -8.12
C ALA A 60 -12.35 -4.55 -7.62
N TYR A 61 -12.42 -5.58 -6.76
CA TYR A 61 -13.67 -6.03 -6.16
C TYR A 61 -14.33 -4.96 -5.29
N MET A 62 -13.55 -4.24 -4.46
CA MET A 62 -14.08 -3.13 -3.65
C MET A 62 -14.59 -1.97 -4.50
N ALA A 63 -13.92 -1.65 -5.60
CA ALA A 63 -14.40 -0.67 -6.57
C ALA A 63 -15.73 -1.09 -7.21
N TYR A 64 -15.85 -2.37 -7.59
CA TYR A 64 -17.07 -2.94 -8.15
C TYR A 64 -18.23 -2.89 -7.15
N THR A 65 -18.04 -3.38 -5.91
CA THR A 65 -19.10 -3.40 -4.88
C THR A 65 -19.51 -2.00 -4.43
N SER A 66 -18.61 -1.00 -4.56
CA SER A 66 -18.93 0.42 -4.37
C SER A 66 -19.73 1.04 -5.51
N GLY A 67 -20.06 0.28 -6.57
CA GLY A 67 -20.88 0.75 -7.69
C GLY A 67 -20.14 1.57 -8.74
N LEU A 68 -18.80 1.61 -8.73
CA LEU A 68 -18.02 2.32 -9.75
C LEU A 68 -18.17 1.67 -11.13
N THR A 69 -18.07 2.46 -12.19
CA THR A 69 -18.05 1.99 -13.58
C THR A 69 -16.64 1.80 -14.11
N SER A 70 -15.66 2.49 -13.52
CA SER A 70 -14.24 2.30 -13.84
C SER A 70 -13.35 2.55 -12.62
N ALA A 71 -12.18 1.91 -12.63
CA ALA A 71 -11.19 2.05 -11.58
C ALA A 71 -9.77 2.04 -12.15
N GLY A 72 -8.82 2.67 -11.46
CA GLY A 72 -7.42 2.74 -11.87
C GLY A 72 -6.47 2.42 -10.75
N ILE A 73 -5.55 1.49 -10.99
CA ILE A 73 -4.42 1.22 -10.10
C ILE A 73 -3.35 2.30 -10.26
N MET A 74 -2.80 2.78 -9.14
CA MET A 74 -1.83 3.89 -9.11
C MET A 74 -0.84 3.69 -7.96
N ASP A 75 0.02 2.68 -8.05
CA ASP A 75 0.99 2.41 -6.99
C ASP A 75 2.23 3.33 -7.08
N HIS A 76 2.88 3.57 -5.96
CA HIS A 76 4.13 4.33 -5.90
C HIS A 76 5.28 3.55 -6.54
N ASP A 77 5.96 4.14 -7.52
CA ASP A 77 7.14 3.60 -8.21
C ASP A 77 7.01 2.13 -8.67
N SER A 78 5.79 1.66 -8.89
CA SER A 78 5.50 0.29 -9.30
C SER A 78 4.28 0.22 -10.20
N VAL A 79 4.33 -0.67 -11.18
CA VAL A 79 3.19 -1.07 -12.02
C VAL A 79 3.00 -2.59 -12.00
N SER A 80 3.63 -3.29 -11.05
CA SER A 80 3.63 -4.77 -10.98
C SER A 80 2.24 -5.36 -10.73
N GLY A 81 1.36 -4.63 -10.03
CA GLY A 81 -0.03 -5.04 -9.80
C GLY A 81 -0.98 -4.85 -10.99
N ALA A 82 -0.54 -4.16 -12.05
CA ALA A 82 -1.42 -3.71 -13.13
C ALA A 82 -2.05 -4.85 -13.92
N LYS A 83 -1.31 -5.92 -14.22
CA LYS A 83 -1.82 -7.06 -14.99
C LYS A 83 -2.93 -7.80 -14.23
N GLU A 84 -2.71 -8.05 -12.95
CA GLU A 84 -3.70 -8.64 -12.06
C GLU A 84 -4.94 -7.77 -11.92
N PHE A 85 -4.75 -6.46 -11.65
CA PHE A 85 -5.85 -5.52 -11.52
C PHE A 85 -6.73 -5.47 -12.77
N LYS A 86 -6.10 -5.40 -13.94
CA LYS A 86 -6.80 -5.41 -15.23
C LYS A 86 -7.61 -6.71 -15.43
N ALA A 87 -7.02 -7.86 -15.09
CA ALA A 87 -7.72 -9.16 -15.18
C ALA A 87 -8.94 -9.19 -14.26
N ALA A 88 -8.79 -8.77 -13.00
CA ALA A 88 -9.89 -8.70 -12.04
C ALA A 88 -11.00 -7.73 -12.51
N CYS A 89 -10.64 -6.55 -13.00
CA CYS A 89 -11.62 -5.61 -13.56
C CYS A 89 -12.37 -6.18 -14.77
N ALA A 90 -11.69 -6.92 -15.64
CA ALA A 90 -12.33 -7.57 -16.80
C ALA A 90 -13.36 -8.63 -16.35
N MET A 91 -13.04 -9.45 -15.34
CA MET A 91 -13.97 -10.42 -14.76
C MET A 91 -15.21 -9.74 -14.16
N LEU A 92 -15.06 -8.56 -13.57
CA LEU A 92 -16.12 -7.77 -12.94
C LEU A 92 -16.92 -6.91 -13.93
N GLY A 93 -16.54 -6.85 -15.21
CA GLY A 93 -17.12 -5.92 -16.17
C GLY A 93 -16.88 -4.45 -15.80
N LEU A 94 -15.75 -4.15 -15.15
CA LEU A 94 -15.34 -2.83 -14.70
C LEU A 94 -14.32 -2.24 -15.67
N GLY A 95 -14.51 -1.00 -16.10
CA GLY A 95 -13.49 -0.28 -16.86
C GLY A 95 -12.20 -0.15 -16.03
N SER A 96 -11.02 -0.31 -16.66
CA SER A 96 -9.77 -0.25 -15.93
C SER A 96 -8.71 0.62 -16.58
N THR A 97 -7.93 1.32 -15.75
CA THR A 97 -6.71 2.02 -16.18
C THR A 97 -5.54 1.65 -15.27
N CYS A 98 -4.33 1.76 -15.80
CA CYS A 98 -3.10 1.62 -15.04
C CYS A 98 -2.35 2.95 -15.03
N GLY A 99 -1.81 3.30 -13.90
CA GLY A 99 -0.92 4.44 -13.72
C GLY A 99 0.20 4.14 -12.75
N VAL A 100 1.04 5.12 -12.54
CA VAL A 100 2.09 5.10 -11.52
C VAL A 100 2.18 6.47 -10.86
N GLU A 101 2.36 6.48 -9.55
CA GLU A 101 2.69 7.69 -8.82
C GLU A 101 4.17 7.71 -8.50
N VAL A 102 4.86 8.75 -8.94
CA VAL A 102 6.30 8.92 -8.75
C VAL A 102 6.60 10.19 -7.99
N ARG A 103 7.72 10.18 -7.28
CA ARG A 103 8.25 11.39 -6.66
C ARG A 103 9.33 11.99 -7.56
N ALA A 104 9.13 13.24 -7.95
CA ALA A 104 10.08 13.99 -8.75
C ALA A 104 10.68 15.12 -7.91
N LYS A 105 11.97 15.43 -8.16
CA LYS A 105 12.68 16.53 -7.55
C LYS A 105 13.01 17.56 -8.62
N PHE A 106 12.83 18.83 -8.29
CA PHE A 106 13.25 19.96 -9.09
C PHE A 106 14.60 20.53 -8.62
N ASP A 107 15.41 21.00 -9.55
CA ASP A 107 16.74 21.52 -9.24
C ASP A 107 16.73 22.90 -8.58
N LYS A 108 15.64 23.65 -8.66
CA LYS A 108 15.55 25.02 -8.14
C LYS A 108 14.17 25.40 -7.60
N GLY A 109 14.18 25.91 -6.37
CA GLY A 109 13.44 26.99 -5.77
C GLY A 109 11.92 27.07 -5.92
N PHE A 110 11.21 25.95 -6.15
CA PHE A 110 9.75 25.97 -6.16
C PHE A 110 9.13 25.92 -4.75
N GLY A 111 9.94 25.69 -3.71
CA GLY A 111 9.43 25.56 -2.36
C GLY A 111 8.65 24.28 -2.10
N LYS A 112 7.71 24.32 -1.14
CA LYS A 112 6.80 23.20 -0.88
C LYS A 112 5.63 23.26 -1.88
N ILE A 113 5.44 22.19 -2.67
CA ILE A 113 4.34 22.09 -3.64
C ILE A 113 3.25 21.18 -3.04
N ASN A 114 3.36 19.86 -3.24
CA ASN A 114 2.42 18.88 -2.70
C ASN A 114 3.10 17.81 -1.82
N HIS A 115 4.42 17.92 -1.60
CA HIS A 115 5.13 17.11 -0.62
C HIS A 115 5.16 17.84 0.73
N PRO A 116 4.62 17.24 1.82
CA PRO A 116 4.45 17.95 3.09
C PRO A 116 5.77 18.38 3.73
N ASP A 117 6.82 17.59 3.57
CA ASP A 117 8.06 17.71 4.35
C ASP A 117 9.27 18.16 3.53
N GLN A 118 9.21 18.09 2.20
CA GLN A 118 10.36 18.38 1.34
C GLN A 118 10.06 19.53 0.38
N LYS A 119 10.97 20.50 0.33
CA LYS A 119 10.99 21.54 -0.70
C LYS A 119 11.46 20.94 -2.02
N ASP A 120 10.99 21.52 -3.11
CA ASP A 120 11.39 21.16 -4.48
C ASP A 120 11.14 19.70 -4.84
N CYS A 121 10.18 19.08 -4.15
CA CYS A 121 9.76 17.72 -4.36
C CYS A 121 8.25 17.65 -4.56
N ILE A 122 7.81 16.89 -5.56
CA ILE A 122 6.39 16.66 -5.84
C ILE A 122 6.07 15.18 -6.01
N TYR A 123 4.84 14.83 -5.72
CA TYR A 123 4.23 13.60 -6.21
C TYR A 123 3.54 13.88 -7.54
N MET A 124 3.84 13.05 -8.54
CA MET A 124 3.27 13.12 -9.88
C MET A 124 2.57 11.80 -10.18
N ALA A 125 1.30 11.89 -10.58
CA ALA A 125 0.56 10.75 -11.10
C ALA A 125 0.65 10.73 -12.64
N ALA A 126 1.03 9.59 -13.19
CA ALA A 126 1.01 9.32 -14.63
C ALA A 126 -0.02 8.23 -14.94
N PRO A 127 -1.29 8.59 -15.17
CA PRO A 127 -2.34 7.65 -15.51
C PRO A 127 -2.26 7.22 -16.99
N GLY A 128 -2.96 6.13 -17.33
CA GLY A 128 -3.16 5.72 -18.72
C GLY A 128 -1.95 5.01 -19.34
N ILE A 129 -1.17 4.27 -18.56
CA ILE A 129 -0.04 3.47 -19.06
C ILE A 129 -0.59 2.36 -19.97
N PRO A 130 -0.19 2.31 -21.26
CA PRO A 130 -0.61 1.26 -22.17
C PRO A 130 -0.13 -0.12 -21.71
N ALA A 131 -0.97 -1.15 -21.88
CA ALA A 131 -0.69 -2.51 -21.41
C ALA A 131 0.64 -3.07 -21.91
N GLN A 132 1.00 -2.78 -23.18
CA GLN A 132 2.26 -3.21 -23.80
C GLN A 132 3.51 -2.55 -23.21
N ASN A 133 3.36 -1.45 -22.46
CA ASN A 133 4.48 -0.73 -21.86
C ASN A 133 4.68 -1.04 -20.37
N ILE A 134 3.81 -1.86 -19.76
CA ILE A 134 3.86 -2.14 -18.31
C ILE A 134 5.21 -2.78 -17.94
N ASP A 135 5.66 -3.80 -18.64
CA ASP A 135 6.91 -4.49 -18.31
C ASP A 135 8.11 -3.55 -18.49
N LYS A 136 8.18 -2.82 -19.60
CA LYS A 136 9.24 -1.83 -19.86
C LYS A 136 9.28 -0.74 -18.80
N LEU A 137 8.13 -0.24 -18.37
CA LEU A 137 8.06 0.76 -17.30
C LEU A 137 8.48 0.16 -15.96
N ASN A 138 8.08 -1.07 -15.66
CA ASN A 138 8.47 -1.74 -14.42
C ASN A 138 10.00 -1.94 -14.33
N ASP A 139 10.66 -2.29 -15.44
CA ASP A 139 12.12 -2.38 -15.53
C ASP A 139 12.79 -1.01 -15.32
N TYR A 140 12.24 0.03 -15.95
CA TYR A 140 12.72 1.40 -15.75
C TYR A 140 12.60 1.85 -14.29
N LEU A 141 11.49 1.55 -13.63
CA LEU A 141 11.24 1.90 -12.23
C LEU A 141 12.10 1.10 -11.24
N TYR A 142 12.68 -0.04 -11.64
CA TYR A 142 13.53 -0.86 -10.77
C TYR A 142 14.70 -0.07 -10.16
N PHE A 143 15.36 0.76 -10.96
CA PHE A 143 16.45 1.62 -10.48
C PHE A 143 16.00 2.57 -9.36
N TYR A 144 14.83 3.19 -9.51
CA TYR A 144 14.28 4.12 -8.52
C TYR A 144 13.84 3.40 -7.25
N ARG A 145 13.24 2.21 -7.36
CA ARG A 145 12.92 1.36 -6.19
C ARG A 145 14.20 0.98 -5.42
N LYS A 146 15.28 0.62 -6.12
CA LYS A 146 16.57 0.33 -5.49
C LYS A 146 17.09 1.55 -4.71
N LYS A 147 17.09 2.73 -5.31
CA LYS A 147 17.50 3.99 -4.65
C LYS A 147 16.61 4.32 -3.45
N ARG A 148 15.32 4.07 -3.55
CA ARG A 148 14.39 4.23 -2.42
C ARG A 148 14.75 3.27 -1.29
N ASN A 149 15.06 2.00 -1.59
CA ASN A 149 15.44 1.02 -0.59
C ASN A 149 16.75 1.38 0.13
N GLU A 150 17.77 1.85 -0.61
CA GLU A 150 19.01 2.37 -0.01
C GLU A 150 18.74 3.53 0.97
N ARG A 151 17.85 4.45 0.62
CA ARG A 151 17.42 5.54 1.51
C ARG A 151 16.66 5.01 2.72
N ASN A 152 15.74 4.07 2.52
CA ASN A 152 14.93 3.48 3.58
C ASN A 152 15.78 2.70 4.59
N ALA A 153 16.83 2.01 4.14
CA ALA A 153 17.80 1.36 5.03
C ALA A 153 18.48 2.38 5.95
N LYS A 154 18.94 3.52 5.40
CA LYS A 154 19.51 4.61 6.22
C LYS A 154 18.49 5.21 7.20
N MET A 155 17.21 5.29 6.81
CA MET A 155 16.15 5.72 7.74
C MET A 155 15.96 4.72 8.88
N CYS A 156 16.07 3.41 8.64
CA CYS A 156 16.05 2.40 9.70
C CYS A 156 17.20 2.57 10.68
N GLU A 157 18.42 2.87 10.20
CA GLU A 157 19.57 3.18 11.04
C GLU A 157 19.31 4.41 11.92
N LEU A 158 18.75 5.48 11.37
CA LEU A 158 18.39 6.70 12.12
C LEU A 158 17.30 6.43 13.17
N ILE A 159 16.30 5.63 12.84
CA ILE A 159 15.26 5.20 13.78
C ILE A 159 15.91 4.40 14.90
N THR A 160 16.75 3.44 14.59
CA THR A 160 17.49 2.64 15.58
C THR A 160 18.34 3.52 16.50
N GLY A 161 19.04 4.51 15.95
CA GLY A 161 19.81 5.48 16.76
C GLY A 161 18.96 6.25 17.77
N LYS A 162 17.74 6.61 17.41
CA LYS A 162 16.81 7.32 18.30
C LYS A 162 16.13 6.40 19.33
N PHE A 163 15.74 5.20 18.90
CA PHE A 163 14.94 4.28 19.69
C PHE A 163 15.76 3.22 20.42
N GLY A 164 17.06 3.09 20.11
CA GLY A 164 17.98 2.11 20.71
C GLY A 164 18.07 2.22 22.23
N LYS A 165 18.00 3.44 22.80
CA LYS A 165 17.96 3.65 24.25
C LYS A 165 16.75 3.00 24.96
N PHE A 166 15.68 2.69 24.20
CA PHE A 166 14.50 1.98 24.67
C PHE A 166 14.53 0.47 24.34
N GLY A 167 15.66 -0.05 23.80
CA GLY A 167 15.80 -1.43 23.38
C GLY A 167 15.11 -1.77 22.07
N ILE A 168 14.83 -0.77 21.21
CA ILE A 168 14.16 -0.94 19.93
C ILE A 168 15.14 -0.67 18.81
N ALA A 169 15.32 -1.68 17.94
CA ALA A 169 16.12 -1.60 16.72
C ALA A 169 15.27 -2.00 15.52
N LEU A 170 15.44 -1.30 14.41
CA LEU A 170 14.75 -1.55 13.16
C LEU A 170 15.77 -1.91 12.07
N ASP A 171 15.73 -3.15 11.60
CA ASP A 171 16.54 -3.65 10.50
C ASP A 171 15.73 -3.63 9.21
N PHE A 172 16.28 -3.02 8.16
CA PHE A 172 15.56 -2.88 6.90
C PHE A 172 15.25 -4.25 6.27
N GLU A 173 16.24 -5.15 6.20
CA GLU A 173 16.07 -6.44 5.51
C GLU A 173 15.22 -7.44 6.30
N LYS A 174 15.30 -7.40 7.64
CA LYS A 174 14.61 -8.36 8.51
C LYS A 174 13.20 -7.89 8.89
N ASP A 175 13.02 -6.59 9.12
CA ASP A 175 11.81 -6.06 9.73
C ASP A 175 10.91 -5.32 8.73
N VAL A 176 11.47 -4.68 7.69
CA VAL A 176 10.71 -3.85 6.75
C VAL A 176 10.48 -4.55 5.42
N TYR A 177 11.54 -5.06 4.80
CA TYR A 177 11.49 -5.68 3.48
C TYR A 177 10.45 -6.82 3.38
N PRO A 178 10.33 -7.74 4.36
CA PRO A 178 9.35 -8.84 4.33
C PRO A 178 7.89 -8.39 4.44
N LEU A 179 7.63 -7.16 4.89
CA LEU A 179 6.28 -6.59 4.99
C LEU A 179 5.76 -6.02 3.65
N SER A 180 6.57 -6.08 2.61
CA SER A 180 6.31 -5.45 1.32
C SER A 180 6.23 -6.47 0.18
N MET A 181 5.77 -6.01 -0.98
CA MET A 181 5.83 -6.75 -2.24
C MET A 181 7.10 -6.46 -3.05
N ALA A 182 8.21 -6.09 -2.39
CA ALA A 182 9.44 -5.69 -3.09
C ALA A 182 10.03 -6.79 -3.96
N LYS A 183 9.91 -8.06 -3.54
CA LYS A 183 10.33 -9.24 -4.34
C LYS A 183 9.57 -9.36 -5.66
N GLU A 184 8.32 -8.94 -5.67
CA GLU A 184 7.40 -8.99 -6.80
C GLU A 184 7.33 -7.64 -7.55
N GLY A 185 8.31 -6.75 -7.32
CA GLY A 185 8.40 -5.46 -7.97
C GLY A 185 7.57 -4.34 -7.35
N GLY A 186 7.13 -4.53 -6.11
CA GLY A 186 6.49 -3.49 -5.32
C GLY A 186 7.49 -2.48 -4.76
N SER A 187 6.99 -1.37 -4.28
CA SER A 187 7.75 -0.28 -3.67
C SER A 187 7.64 -0.31 -2.14
N ILE A 188 8.75 -0.05 -1.46
CA ILE A 188 8.76 0.14 0.00
C ILE A 188 8.64 1.62 0.30
N THR A 189 7.53 2.00 0.91
CA THR A 189 7.24 3.39 1.31
C THR A 189 7.60 3.62 2.78
N GLU A 190 7.61 4.88 3.21
CA GLU A 190 7.80 5.26 4.60
C GLU A 190 6.76 4.61 5.55
N ARG A 191 5.57 4.29 5.03
CA ARG A 191 4.52 3.59 5.81
C ARG A 191 4.92 2.17 6.20
N HIS A 192 5.70 1.47 5.38
CA HIS A 192 6.25 0.16 5.76
C HIS A 192 7.21 0.28 6.95
N LEU A 193 8.06 1.33 6.98
CA LEU A 193 8.97 1.59 8.09
C LEU A 193 8.19 1.89 9.38
N LEU A 194 7.17 2.75 9.29
CA LEU A 194 6.32 3.08 10.42
C LEU A 194 5.54 1.87 10.93
N TYR A 195 5.06 1.02 10.02
CA TYR A 195 4.37 -0.21 10.39
C TYR A 195 5.31 -1.21 11.07
N ALA A 196 6.52 -1.40 10.53
CA ALA A 196 7.54 -2.23 11.17
C ALA A 196 7.93 -1.71 12.55
N LEU A 197 8.09 -0.39 12.70
CA LEU A 197 8.33 0.23 14.00
C LEU A 197 7.14 0.00 14.96
N ALA A 198 5.91 0.16 14.50
CA ALA A 198 4.72 -0.10 15.31
C ALA A 198 4.67 -1.56 15.80
N LEU A 199 5.03 -2.53 14.95
CA LEU A 199 5.14 -3.94 15.35
C LEU A 199 6.22 -4.16 16.43
N LYS A 200 7.37 -3.49 16.31
CA LYS A 200 8.43 -3.54 17.34
C LYS A 200 7.96 -2.93 18.68
N LEU A 201 7.27 -1.80 18.61
CA LEU A 201 6.70 -1.15 19.80
C LEU A 201 5.65 -2.03 20.47
N ALA A 202 4.73 -2.59 19.68
CA ALA A 202 3.72 -3.51 20.20
C ALA A 202 4.33 -4.80 20.79
N SER A 203 5.37 -5.32 20.18
CA SER A 203 6.13 -6.47 20.70
C SER A 203 6.85 -6.14 22.02
N ARG A 204 7.37 -4.92 22.17
CA ARG A 204 8.15 -4.48 23.34
C ARG A 204 7.29 -4.13 24.54
N PHE A 205 6.17 -3.42 24.30
CA PHE A 205 5.32 -2.83 25.36
C PHE A 205 3.96 -3.51 25.46
N GLY A 206 3.61 -4.43 24.55
CA GLY A 206 2.26 -4.92 24.39
C GLY A 206 1.30 -3.85 23.84
N ARG A 207 0.07 -4.25 23.56
CA ARG A 207 -1.04 -3.32 23.23
C ARG A 207 -1.73 -2.94 24.53
N THR A 208 -1.07 -2.16 25.38
CA THR A 208 -1.45 -1.85 26.75
C THR A 208 -1.29 -0.36 27.04
N GLU A 209 -1.77 0.08 28.21
CA GLU A 209 -1.54 1.45 28.69
C GLU A 209 -0.05 1.81 28.72
N THR A 210 0.85 0.85 28.97
CA THR A 210 2.29 1.09 28.94
C THR A 210 2.77 1.61 27.56
N LEU A 211 2.20 1.11 26.47
CA LEU A 211 2.49 1.64 25.13
C LEU A 211 1.97 3.07 24.98
N VAL A 212 0.77 3.35 25.46
CA VAL A 212 0.16 4.69 25.42
C VAL A 212 1.01 5.70 26.20
N GLU A 213 1.43 5.32 27.42
CA GLU A 213 2.30 6.14 28.27
C GLU A 213 3.67 6.39 27.63
N PHE A 214 4.28 5.35 27.03
CA PHE A 214 5.53 5.50 26.30
C PHE A 214 5.40 6.49 25.13
N LEU A 215 4.33 6.39 24.33
CA LEU A 215 4.10 7.31 23.22
C LEU A 215 3.91 8.76 23.70
N GLY A 216 3.18 8.94 24.80
CA GLY A 216 2.95 10.26 25.38
C GLY A 216 4.15 10.85 26.11
N ASN A 217 4.69 10.11 27.08
CA ASN A 217 5.69 10.63 28.02
C ASN A 217 7.12 10.60 27.45
N ASP A 218 7.51 9.48 26.82
CA ASP A 218 8.89 9.31 26.31
C ASP A 218 9.09 9.89 24.91
N LEU A 219 8.06 9.85 24.07
CA LEU A 219 8.13 10.38 22.70
C LEU A 219 7.47 11.75 22.54
N GLY A 220 6.71 12.22 23.53
CA GLY A 220 6.02 13.52 23.48
C GLY A 220 4.91 13.58 22.43
N LEU A 221 4.33 12.44 22.05
CA LEU A 221 3.27 12.37 21.04
C LEU A 221 1.90 12.64 21.70
N SER A 222 1.06 13.41 21.01
CA SER A 222 -0.34 13.55 21.42
C SER A 222 -1.13 12.31 21.02
N VAL A 223 -1.55 11.52 22.02
CA VAL A 223 -2.36 10.32 21.81
C VAL A 223 -3.83 10.66 22.07
N SER A 224 -4.63 10.82 21.01
CA SER A 224 -6.07 11.06 21.13
C SER A 224 -6.80 9.82 21.64
N ASP A 225 -8.00 10.00 22.25
CA ASP A 225 -8.83 8.90 22.75
C ASP A 225 -9.13 7.85 21.66
N LYS A 226 -9.31 8.28 20.40
CA LYS A 226 -9.49 7.39 19.26
C LYS A 226 -8.26 6.52 19.02
N ILE A 227 -7.06 7.11 19.07
CA ILE A 227 -5.79 6.38 18.89
C ILE A 227 -5.58 5.45 20.09
N LYS A 228 -5.83 5.93 21.33
CA LYS A 228 -5.72 5.12 22.54
C LYS A 228 -6.61 3.87 22.44
N LYS A 229 -7.88 4.04 22.09
CA LYS A 229 -8.80 2.93 21.87
C LYS A 229 -8.26 1.93 20.84
N TYR A 230 -7.72 2.42 19.73
CA TYR A 230 -7.18 1.58 18.67
C TYR A 230 -5.91 0.80 19.08
N LEU A 231 -5.12 1.35 20.02
CA LEU A 231 -3.93 0.69 20.55
C LEU A 231 -4.25 -0.38 21.59
N LEU A 232 -5.37 -0.23 22.30
CA LEU A 232 -5.77 -1.13 23.40
C LEU A 232 -6.69 -2.28 22.95
N ASP A 233 -7.40 -2.13 21.81
CA ASP A 233 -8.23 -3.17 21.18
C ASP A 233 -7.35 -4.18 20.40
#